data_83f72e5d09da64c0b38a9f7984c44283
#
_entry.id   83f72e5d09da64c0b38a9f7984c44283
#
_cell.length_a   1.000
_cell.length_b   1.000
_cell.length_c   1.000
_cell.angle_alpha   90.00
_cell.angle_beta   90.00
_cell.angle_gamma   90.00
#
_symmetry.space_group_name_H-M   'P 1'
#
loop_
_entity.id
_entity.type
_entity.pdbx_description
1 polymer ?
#
loop_
_entity_poly.entity_id
_entity_poly.type
_entity_poly.pdbx_seq_one_letter_code
_entity_poly.pdbx_strand_id
1 'polypeptide(L)'
;MVPTDVSGVHAEAPANLVALSGSHTGKISLVNVQVDRKWLLAGPVENVMAQGIGARTGGLQTSTLAIGLAGAAIDFIFSEGEKRPDLLPPAEALKEECESLREILLHSAAGNETCGTEELRQHCNSLVLRSTQAALSAAKGMGFVTGHPVGRWCREALFFMVWSCPQPVVNAQMCQLAGIAAE
;
A
#
# COMPACT_ATOMS: atom_id res chain seq x y z
N MET A 1 -7.11 -19.12 14.69
CA MET A 1 -6.18 -18.21 15.43
C MET A 1 -5.26 -19.05 16.32
N VAL A 2 -4.05 -18.58 16.58
CA VAL A 2 -3.14 -19.20 17.54
C VAL A 2 -2.77 -18.12 18.57
N PRO A 3 -3.07 -18.30 19.88
CA PRO A 3 -2.61 -17.38 20.91
C PRO A 3 -1.08 -17.37 20.99
N THR A 4 -0.48 -16.24 21.27
CA THR A 4 0.98 -16.08 21.28
C THR A 4 1.65 -16.61 22.57
N ASP A 5 0.87 -16.86 23.59
CA ASP A 5 1.27 -17.38 24.89
C ASP A 5 1.19 -18.91 25.02
N VAL A 6 0.83 -19.60 23.94
CA VAL A 6 0.76 -21.06 23.91
C VAL A 6 2.15 -21.66 23.73
N SER A 7 2.43 -22.73 24.46
CA SER A 7 3.69 -23.48 24.36
C SER A 7 3.97 -23.93 22.93
N GLY A 8 5.19 -23.75 22.46
CA GLY A 8 5.61 -24.03 21.08
C GLY A 8 5.42 -22.88 20.11
N VAL A 9 4.85 -21.74 20.54
CA VAL A 9 4.81 -20.50 19.75
C VAL A 9 6.03 -19.66 20.11
N HIS A 10 6.85 -19.36 19.12
CA HIS A 10 8.05 -18.55 19.28
C HIS A 10 7.99 -17.35 18.34
N ALA A 11 7.79 -16.15 18.90
CA ALA A 11 7.88 -14.90 18.18
C ALA A 11 9.31 -14.34 18.30
N GLU A 12 9.94 -14.07 17.17
CA GLU A 12 11.23 -13.39 17.13
C GLU A 12 11.04 -11.87 17.31
N ALA A 13 12.10 -11.16 17.66
CA ALA A 13 12.06 -9.69 17.70
C ALA A 13 11.63 -9.13 16.34
N PRO A 14 10.83 -8.06 16.30
CA PRO A 14 10.44 -7.44 15.05
C PRO A 14 11.64 -7.01 14.22
N ALA A 15 11.53 -7.15 12.90
CA ALA A 15 12.55 -6.68 11.97
C ALA A 15 12.67 -5.14 12.04
N ASN A 16 13.89 -4.64 11.90
CA ASN A 16 14.14 -3.20 11.75
C ASN A 16 13.75 -2.76 10.34
N LEU A 17 12.54 -2.27 10.19
CA LEU A 17 12.02 -1.81 8.90
C LEU A 17 12.35 -0.33 8.67
N VAL A 18 12.68 0.04 7.43
CA VAL A 18 12.92 1.44 7.02
C VAL A 18 11.63 2.26 6.92
N ALA A 19 10.49 1.58 6.89
CA ALA A 19 9.14 2.14 6.96
C ALA A 19 8.22 1.16 7.69
N LEU A 20 7.06 1.64 8.18
CA LEU A 20 6.06 0.81 8.86
C LEU A 20 6.61 0.03 10.09
N SER A 21 7.62 0.56 10.74
CA SER A 21 8.22 -0.05 11.95
C SER A 21 7.20 -0.30 13.06
N GLY A 22 6.15 0.52 13.15
CA GLY A 22 5.03 0.33 14.08
C GLY A 22 4.18 -0.91 13.82
N SER A 23 4.37 -1.62 12.69
CA SER A 23 3.68 -2.88 12.41
C SER A 23 4.20 -4.05 13.24
N HIS A 24 5.38 -3.92 13.86
CA HIS A 24 6.05 -4.98 14.60
C HIS A 24 6.15 -6.30 13.82
N THR A 25 6.38 -6.22 12.50
CA THR A 25 6.49 -7.40 11.64
C THR A 25 7.71 -8.22 12.00
N GLY A 26 7.50 -9.48 12.30
CA GLY A 26 8.55 -10.42 12.69
C GLY A 26 8.19 -11.85 12.31
N LYS A 27 9.16 -12.75 12.48
CA LYS A 27 8.97 -14.17 12.23
C LYS A 27 8.31 -14.83 13.43
N ILE A 28 7.35 -15.71 13.16
CA ILE A 28 6.73 -16.60 14.16
C ILE A 28 7.00 -18.03 13.74
N SER A 29 7.56 -18.82 14.67
CA SER A 29 7.76 -20.25 14.51
C SER A 29 6.78 -21.01 15.39
N LEU A 30 6.16 -22.04 14.83
CA LEU A 30 5.20 -22.92 15.51
C LEU A 30 5.79 -24.33 15.55
N VAL A 31 6.05 -24.86 16.76
CA VAL A 31 6.64 -26.20 16.94
C VAL A 31 5.73 -27.01 17.85
N ASN A 32 5.09 -28.02 17.29
CA ASN A 32 4.18 -28.93 18.02
C ASN A 32 3.12 -28.19 18.86
N VAL A 33 2.59 -27.07 18.34
CA VAL A 33 1.62 -26.25 19.04
C VAL A 33 0.28 -26.98 19.12
N GLN A 34 -0.21 -27.22 20.33
CA GLN A 34 -1.55 -27.76 20.57
C GLN A 34 -2.53 -26.60 20.75
N VAL A 35 -3.49 -26.52 19.87
CA VAL A 35 -4.50 -25.43 19.86
C VAL A 35 -5.87 -25.99 20.20
N ASP A 36 -6.51 -25.43 21.21
CA ASP A 36 -7.87 -25.77 21.57
C ASP A 36 -8.84 -25.49 20.42
N ARG A 37 -9.82 -26.39 20.23
CA ARG A 37 -10.82 -26.30 19.16
C ARG A 37 -11.60 -24.97 19.17
N LYS A 38 -11.73 -24.32 20.32
CA LYS A 38 -12.35 -22.98 20.44
C LYS A 38 -11.64 -21.89 19.62
N TRP A 39 -10.36 -22.11 19.26
CA TRP A 39 -9.57 -21.18 18.44
C TRP A 39 -9.68 -21.46 16.93
N LEU A 40 -10.39 -22.53 16.54
CA LEU A 40 -10.67 -22.83 15.16
C LEU A 40 -11.77 -21.90 14.64
N LEU A 41 -11.42 -20.97 13.75
CA LEU A 41 -12.38 -20.03 13.15
C LEU A 41 -13.14 -20.67 11.99
N ALA A 42 -12.45 -21.47 11.19
CA ALA A 42 -13.01 -22.19 10.03
C ALA A 42 -12.10 -23.34 9.64
N GLY A 43 -12.64 -24.33 8.95
CA GLY A 43 -11.87 -25.44 8.39
C GLY A 43 -11.70 -26.63 9.31
N PRO A 44 -10.78 -27.56 9.01
CA PRO A 44 -9.80 -27.46 7.92
C PRO A 44 -10.43 -27.54 6.53
N VAL A 45 -10.01 -26.66 5.63
CA VAL A 45 -10.42 -26.65 4.22
C VAL A 45 -9.20 -26.37 3.35
N GLU A 46 -9.17 -26.92 2.14
CA GLU A 46 -8.14 -26.60 1.17
C GLU A 46 -8.28 -25.15 0.67
N ASN A 47 -7.18 -24.51 0.35
CA ASN A 47 -7.13 -23.15 -0.18
C ASN A 47 -7.95 -22.14 0.63
N VAL A 48 -7.84 -22.16 1.95
CA VAL A 48 -8.60 -21.27 2.86
C VAL A 48 -8.51 -19.80 2.45
N MET A 49 -7.37 -19.36 1.92
CA MET A 49 -7.17 -17.98 1.44
C MET A 49 -8.04 -17.63 0.21
N ALA A 50 -8.43 -18.61 -0.58
CA ALA A 50 -9.30 -18.39 -1.74
C ALA A 50 -10.80 -18.32 -1.36
N GLN A 51 -11.16 -18.77 -0.17
CA GLN A 51 -12.55 -18.86 0.28
C GLN A 51 -13.02 -17.64 1.10
N GLY A 52 -12.10 -16.80 1.57
CA GLY A 52 -12.41 -15.65 2.41
C GLY A 52 -12.77 -14.39 1.61
N ILE A 53 -13.84 -13.70 1.99
CA ILE A 53 -14.12 -12.35 1.51
C ILE A 53 -13.06 -11.41 2.10
N GLY A 54 -12.31 -10.70 1.26
CA GLY A 54 -11.24 -9.79 1.67
C GLY A 54 -9.88 -10.44 1.94
N ALA A 55 -9.77 -11.78 1.87
CA ALA A 55 -8.51 -12.50 2.03
C ALA A 55 -7.67 -12.56 0.74
N ARG A 56 -8.20 -12.06 -0.38
CA ARG A 56 -7.51 -12.10 -1.68
C ARG A 56 -6.34 -11.12 -1.72
N THR A 57 -5.19 -11.60 -2.16
CA THR A 57 -4.06 -10.76 -2.54
C THR A 57 -4.50 -9.79 -3.64
N GLY A 58 -4.18 -8.50 -3.50
CA GLY A 58 -4.54 -7.49 -4.50
C GLY A 58 -5.96 -6.94 -4.42
N GLY A 59 -6.68 -7.12 -3.31
CA GLY A 59 -8.00 -6.53 -3.12
C GLY A 59 -7.96 -4.99 -2.99
N LEU A 60 -9.15 -4.37 -2.97
CA LEU A 60 -9.34 -2.92 -2.95
C LEU A 60 -8.70 -2.21 -1.74
N GLN A 61 -8.48 -2.92 -0.62
CA GLN A 61 -7.92 -2.36 0.61
C GLN A 61 -6.57 -1.68 0.39
N THR A 62 -5.68 -2.33 -0.36
CA THR A 62 -4.35 -1.76 -0.60
C THR A 62 -4.40 -0.57 -1.56
N SER A 63 -5.28 -0.60 -2.56
CA SER A 63 -5.55 0.55 -3.44
C SER A 63 -6.12 1.73 -2.65
N THR A 64 -7.00 1.47 -1.67
CA THR A 64 -7.54 2.50 -0.76
C THR A 64 -6.43 3.19 0.03
N LEU A 65 -5.50 2.41 0.60
CA LEU A 65 -4.36 2.96 1.34
C LEU A 65 -3.43 3.79 0.44
N ALA A 66 -3.19 3.31 -0.79
CA ALA A 66 -2.35 4.02 -1.76
C ALA A 66 -2.95 5.38 -2.15
N ILE A 67 -4.26 5.42 -2.44
CA ILE A 67 -4.99 6.67 -2.74
C ILE A 67 -4.94 7.63 -1.55
N GLY A 68 -5.13 7.12 -0.32
CA GLY A 68 -5.06 7.95 0.88
C GLY A 68 -3.69 8.60 1.07
N LEU A 69 -2.62 7.85 0.88
CA LEU A 69 -1.26 8.38 0.98
C LEU A 69 -0.94 9.35 -0.17
N ALA A 70 -1.39 9.06 -1.39
CA ALA A 70 -1.26 9.96 -2.53
C ALA A 70 -1.96 11.29 -2.27
N GLY A 71 -3.19 11.26 -1.74
CA GLY A 71 -3.95 12.45 -1.37
C GLY A 71 -3.19 13.34 -0.37
N ALA A 72 -2.66 12.75 0.70
CA ALA A 72 -1.86 13.49 1.68
C ALA A 72 -0.61 14.16 1.06
N ALA A 73 0.05 13.48 0.14
CA ALA A 73 1.21 14.03 -0.59
C ALA A 73 0.80 15.17 -1.52
N ILE A 74 -0.34 15.05 -2.21
CA ILE A 74 -0.90 16.07 -3.10
C ILE A 74 -1.31 17.32 -2.31
N ASP A 75 -2.00 17.15 -1.18
CA ASP A 75 -2.40 18.26 -0.30
C ASP A 75 -1.17 19.04 0.20
N PHE A 76 -0.07 18.35 0.50
CA PHE A 76 1.19 18.99 0.84
C PHE A 76 1.73 19.83 -0.32
N ILE A 77 1.68 19.35 -1.56
CA ILE A 77 2.15 20.10 -2.73
C ILE A 77 1.30 21.37 -2.90
N PHE A 78 -0.03 21.31 -2.72
CA PHE A 78 -0.91 22.48 -2.75
C PHE A 78 -0.55 23.50 -1.67
N SER A 79 -0.30 23.06 -0.44
CA SER A 79 0.13 23.93 0.66
C SER A 79 1.45 24.66 0.35
N GLU A 80 2.40 23.96 -0.27
CA GLU A 80 3.64 24.59 -0.74
C GLU A 80 3.40 25.51 -1.96
N GLY A 81 2.40 25.20 -2.76
CA GLY A 81 1.97 25.98 -3.92
C GLY A 81 1.44 27.38 -3.57
N GLU A 82 0.92 27.60 -2.37
CA GLU A 82 0.51 28.91 -1.89
C GLU A 82 1.64 29.95 -1.95
N LYS A 83 2.87 29.48 -1.72
CA LYS A 83 4.09 30.30 -1.76
C LYS A 83 4.86 30.17 -3.09
N ARG A 84 4.58 29.12 -3.83
CA ARG A 84 5.28 28.76 -5.07
C ARG A 84 4.26 28.29 -6.11
N PRO A 85 3.59 29.25 -6.82
CA PRO A 85 2.51 28.93 -7.74
C PRO A 85 2.87 27.97 -8.89
N ASP A 86 4.15 27.85 -9.21
CA ASP A 86 4.69 26.90 -10.17
C ASP A 86 4.46 25.41 -9.79
N LEU A 87 4.16 25.13 -8.53
CA LEU A 87 3.82 23.79 -8.05
C LEU A 87 2.33 23.44 -8.28
N LEU A 88 1.46 24.40 -8.53
CA LEU A 88 0.03 24.15 -8.65
C LEU A 88 -0.35 23.30 -9.87
N PRO A 89 0.16 23.54 -11.11
CA PRO A 89 -0.22 22.73 -12.25
C PRO A 89 0.07 21.23 -12.08
N PRO A 90 1.27 20.79 -11.61
CA PRO A 90 1.50 19.39 -11.34
C PRO A 90 0.67 18.83 -10.17
N ALA A 91 0.34 19.64 -9.16
CA ALA A 91 -0.54 19.24 -8.07
C ALA A 91 -1.97 18.99 -8.56
N GLU A 92 -2.48 19.87 -9.43
CA GLU A 92 -3.81 19.74 -10.04
C GLU A 92 -3.91 18.47 -10.89
N ALA A 93 -2.93 18.18 -11.73
CA ALA A 93 -2.92 16.97 -12.54
C ALA A 93 -2.91 15.69 -11.69
N LEU A 94 -2.09 15.64 -10.62
CA LEU A 94 -2.07 14.51 -9.69
C LEU A 94 -3.40 14.38 -8.92
N LYS A 95 -4.03 15.49 -8.57
CA LYS A 95 -5.32 15.51 -7.88
C LYS A 95 -6.42 14.98 -8.76
N GLU A 96 -6.51 15.41 -10.01
CA GLU A 96 -7.50 14.92 -10.98
C GLU A 96 -7.40 13.39 -11.15
N GLU A 97 -6.20 12.86 -11.31
CA GLU A 97 -5.96 11.41 -11.37
C GLU A 97 -6.38 10.72 -10.06
N CYS A 98 -6.05 11.29 -8.91
CA CYS A 98 -6.40 10.76 -7.60
C CYS A 98 -7.92 10.68 -7.41
N GLU A 99 -8.66 11.71 -7.80
CA GLU A 99 -10.12 11.76 -7.73
C GLU A 99 -10.75 10.73 -8.66
N SER A 100 -10.26 10.60 -9.90
CA SER A 100 -10.71 9.58 -10.85
C SER A 100 -10.52 8.16 -10.34
N LEU A 101 -9.33 7.84 -9.81
CA LEU A 101 -9.06 6.51 -9.24
C LEU A 101 -9.90 6.23 -7.98
N ARG A 102 -10.19 7.26 -7.19
CA ARG A 102 -11.08 7.16 -6.03
C ARG A 102 -12.51 6.82 -6.44
N GLU A 103 -13.03 7.43 -7.50
CA GLU A 103 -14.35 7.12 -8.04
C GLU A 103 -14.41 5.67 -8.55
N ILE A 104 -13.43 5.23 -9.33
CA ILE A 104 -13.32 3.85 -9.80
C ILE A 104 -13.30 2.87 -8.62
N LEU A 105 -12.52 3.16 -7.58
CA LEU A 105 -12.43 2.35 -6.38
C LEU A 105 -13.77 2.24 -5.65
N LEU A 106 -14.50 3.35 -5.50
CA LEU A 106 -15.80 3.37 -4.84
C LEU A 106 -16.87 2.62 -5.65
N HIS A 107 -16.85 2.73 -6.97
CA HIS A 107 -17.73 1.97 -7.86
C HIS A 107 -17.43 0.47 -7.75
N SER A 108 -16.16 0.07 -7.77
CA SER A 108 -15.76 -1.33 -7.61
C SER A 108 -16.16 -1.88 -6.23
N ALA A 109 -16.04 -1.08 -5.18
CA ALA A 109 -16.46 -1.47 -3.83
C ALA A 109 -18.00 -1.64 -3.71
N ALA A 110 -18.76 -0.93 -4.53
CA ALA A 110 -20.21 -1.06 -4.64
C ALA A 110 -20.65 -2.25 -5.54
N GLY A 111 -19.69 -3.01 -6.09
CA GLY A 111 -19.98 -4.14 -7.00
C GLY A 111 -20.16 -3.75 -8.47
N ASN A 112 -19.86 -2.50 -8.83
CA ASN A 112 -19.92 -1.98 -10.20
C ASN A 112 -18.50 -1.86 -10.77
N GLU A 113 -17.86 -2.99 -11.04
CA GLU A 113 -16.49 -3.00 -11.56
C GLU A 113 -16.42 -2.36 -12.95
N THR A 114 -15.62 -1.30 -13.07
CA THR A 114 -15.34 -0.59 -14.34
C THR A 114 -13.94 -0.91 -14.88
N CYS A 115 -13.06 -1.42 -14.04
CA CYS A 115 -11.76 -1.98 -14.42
C CYS A 115 -11.39 -3.13 -13.49
N GLY A 116 -10.44 -3.98 -13.90
CA GLY A 116 -9.96 -5.09 -13.08
C GLY A 116 -9.26 -4.61 -11.80
N THR A 117 -9.38 -5.38 -10.71
CA THR A 117 -8.74 -5.02 -9.42
C THR A 117 -7.22 -4.91 -9.53
N GLU A 118 -6.57 -5.69 -10.40
CA GLU A 118 -5.13 -5.61 -10.65
C GLU A 118 -4.74 -4.34 -11.41
N GLU A 119 -5.53 -3.96 -12.41
CA GLU A 119 -5.36 -2.72 -13.17
C GLU A 119 -5.52 -1.49 -12.27
N LEU A 120 -6.59 -1.44 -11.47
CA LEU A 120 -6.78 -0.39 -10.47
C LEU A 120 -5.59 -0.33 -9.51
N ARG A 121 -5.08 -1.47 -9.07
CA ARG A 121 -3.93 -1.55 -8.19
C ARG A 121 -2.67 -0.96 -8.84
N GLN A 122 -2.41 -1.24 -10.12
CA GLN A 122 -1.27 -0.67 -10.86
C GLN A 122 -1.34 0.86 -10.90
N HIS A 123 -2.51 1.40 -11.24
CA HIS A 123 -2.71 2.86 -11.30
C HIS A 123 -2.55 3.51 -9.92
N CYS A 124 -3.13 2.94 -8.87
CA CYS A 124 -2.99 3.45 -7.51
C CYS A 124 -1.53 3.41 -7.02
N ASN A 125 -0.80 2.34 -7.31
CA ASN A 125 0.60 2.22 -6.97
C ASN A 125 1.45 3.26 -7.72
N SER A 126 1.21 3.44 -9.03
CA SER A 126 1.88 4.47 -9.84
C SER A 126 1.61 5.87 -9.30
N LEU A 127 0.35 6.19 -8.99
CA LEU A 127 -0.02 7.49 -8.45
C LEU A 127 0.69 7.76 -7.12
N VAL A 128 0.65 6.85 -6.15
CA VAL A 128 1.26 7.08 -4.83
C VAL A 128 2.77 7.25 -4.90
N LEU A 129 3.46 6.51 -5.76
CA LEU A 129 4.90 6.68 -5.99
C LEU A 129 5.21 8.05 -6.57
N ARG A 130 4.50 8.49 -7.60
CA ARG A 130 4.71 9.79 -8.25
C ARG A 130 4.35 10.96 -7.32
N SER A 131 3.23 10.87 -6.63
CA SER A 131 2.76 11.92 -5.72
C SER A 131 3.72 12.15 -4.56
N THR A 132 4.22 11.08 -3.95
CA THR A 132 5.17 11.20 -2.82
C THR A 132 6.53 11.73 -3.27
N GLN A 133 7.02 11.36 -4.47
CA GLN A 133 8.25 11.91 -5.03
C GLN A 133 8.09 13.38 -5.45
N ALA A 134 6.93 13.76 -6.00
CA ALA A 134 6.61 15.15 -6.29
C ALA A 134 6.56 15.99 -5.00
N ALA A 135 5.94 15.47 -3.93
CA ALA A 135 5.93 16.11 -2.62
C ALA A 135 7.36 16.25 -2.06
N LEU A 136 8.24 15.25 -2.25
CA LEU A 136 9.64 15.36 -1.84
C LEU A 136 10.36 16.46 -2.60
N SER A 137 10.13 16.58 -3.90
CA SER A 137 10.68 17.65 -4.73
C SER A 137 10.18 19.02 -4.25
N ALA A 138 8.90 19.13 -3.89
CA ALA A 138 8.33 20.34 -3.30
C ALA A 138 8.91 20.67 -1.93
N ALA A 139 9.16 19.68 -1.07
CA ALA A 139 9.77 19.86 0.25
C ALA A 139 11.27 20.23 0.18
N LYS A 140 11.92 19.99 -0.95
CA LYS A 140 13.36 20.19 -1.12
C LYS A 140 14.16 19.42 -0.04
N GLY A 141 15.27 19.98 0.42
CA GLY A 141 16.12 19.37 1.44
C GLY A 141 15.40 19.10 2.78
N MET A 142 14.34 19.83 3.09
CA MET A 142 13.56 19.63 4.31
C MET A 142 12.90 18.25 4.37
N GLY A 143 12.55 17.67 3.21
CA GLY A 143 11.98 16.31 3.13
C GLY A 143 12.91 15.21 3.66
N PHE A 144 14.20 15.46 3.81
CA PHE A 144 15.19 14.54 4.38
C PHE A 144 15.42 14.73 5.90
N VAL A 145 14.83 15.75 6.48
CA VAL A 145 14.95 15.98 7.93
C VAL A 145 14.13 14.92 8.68
N THR A 146 14.73 14.29 9.68
CA THR A 146 14.05 13.31 10.52
C THR A 146 12.79 13.91 11.15
N GLY A 147 11.68 13.21 11.00
CA GLY A 147 10.36 13.68 11.46
C GLY A 147 9.55 14.43 10.40
N HIS A 148 10.15 14.86 9.29
CA HIS A 148 9.40 15.48 8.21
C HIS A 148 8.48 14.45 7.53
N PRO A 149 7.17 14.73 7.35
CA PRO A 149 6.21 13.73 6.88
C PRO A 149 6.52 13.21 5.48
N VAL A 150 6.97 14.06 4.58
CA VAL A 150 7.20 13.71 3.17
C VAL A 150 8.27 12.62 3.02
N GLY A 151 9.37 12.70 3.77
CA GLY A 151 10.40 11.66 3.74
C GLY A 151 9.89 10.30 4.24
N ARG A 152 8.95 10.30 5.19
CA ARG A 152 8.24 9.11 5.64
C ARG A 152 7.34 8.58 4.54
N TRP A 153 6.50 9.43 3.93
CA TRP A 153 5.58 9.05 2.86
C TRP A 153 6.28 8.39 1.66
N CYS A 154 7.45 8.91 1.26
CA CYS A 154 8.24 8.27 0.20
C CYS A 154 8.64 6.83 0.55
N ARG A 155 9.07 6.58 1.79
CA ARG A 155 9.42 5.23 2.23
C ARG A 155 8.20 4.32 2.35
N GLU A 156 7.08 4.85 2.85
CA GLU A 156 5.81 4.13 2.96
C GLU A 156 5.23 3.79 1.57
N ALA A 157 5.40 4.67 0.58
CA ALA A 157 4.96 4.42 -0.78
C ALA A 157 5.65 3.20 -1.43
N LEU A 158 6.91 2.94 -1.11
CA LEU A 158 7.62 1.75 -1.59
C LEU A 158 6.99 0.43 -1.13
N PHE A 159 6.25 0.44 -0.03
CA PHE A 159 5.55 -0.72 0.48
C PHE A 159 4.51 -1.28 -0.51
N PHE A 160 3.83 -0.41 -1.24
CA PHE A 160 2.82 -0.82 -2.22
C PHE A 160 3.38 -1.61 -3.39
N MET A 161 4.69 -1.51 -3.65
CA MET A 161 5.36 -2.27 -4.70
C MET A 161 5.55 -3.76 -4.33
N VAL A 162 5.61 -4.07 -3.04
CA VAL A 162 6.05 -5.40 -2.57
C VAL A 162 5.01 -6.11 -1.70
N TRP A 163 4.21 -5.38 -0.92
CA TRP A 163 3.31 -6.00 0.04
C TRP A 163 2.05 -6.52 -0.61
N SER A 164 1.83 -7.82 -0.48
CA SER A 164 0.62 -8.48 -1.01
C SER A 164 0.33 -8.06 -2.47
N CYS A 165 1.40 -7.90 -3.26
CA CYS A 165 1.31 -7.42 -4.63
C CYS A 165 1.24 -8.61 -5.58
N PRO A 166 0.19 -8.74 -6.41
CA PRO A 166 0.10 -9.80 -7.41
C PRO A 166 1.23 -9.71 -8.43
N GLN A 167 1.72 -10.85 -8.92
CA GLN A 167 2.85 -10.88 -9.84
C GLN A 167 2.60 -10.07 -11.14
N PRO A 168 1.39 -10.07 -11.75
CA PRO A 168 1.14 -9.21 -12.91
C PRO A 168 1.32 -7.71 -12.60
N VAL A 169 0.88 -7.27 -11.42
CA VAL A 169 1.07 -5.87 -10.97
C VAL A 169 2.54 -5.54 -10.78
N VAL A 170 3.32 -6.45 -10.18
CA VAL A 170 4.77 -6.27 -10.02
C VAL A 170 5.45 -6.13 -11.37
N ASN A 171 5.14 -7.00 -12.33
CA ASN A 171 5.72 -6.96 -13.67
C ASN A 171 5.39 -5.65 -14.39
N ALA A 172 4.11 -5.23 -14.37
CA ALA A 172 3.70 -3.98 -15.00
C ALA A 172 4.40 -2.75 -14.38
N GLN A 173 4.55 -2.73 -13.03
CA GLN A 173 5.30 -1.69 -12.35
C GLN A 173 6.79 -1.68 -12.75
N MET A 174 7.43 -2.84 -12.84
CA MET A 174 8.82 -2.92 -13.27
C MET A 174 8.99 -2.41 -14.70
N CYS A 175 8.07 -2.75 -15.62
CA CYS A 175 8.07 -2.22 -16.98
C CYS A 175 7.90 -0.69 -16.99
N GLN A 176 6.96 -0.16 -16.21
CA GLN A 176 6.74 1.28 -16.09
C GLN A 176 7.98 2.01 -15.56
N LEU A 177 8.62 1.49 -14.52
CA LEU A 177 9.83 2.05 -13.94
C LEU A 177 11.02 1.98 -14.90
N ALA A 178 11.08 0.95 -15.74
CA ALA A 178 12.09 0.79 -16.78
C ALA A 178 11.80 1.60 -18.06
N GLY A 179 10.63 2.22 -18.18
CA GLY A 179 10.21 2.97 -19.36
C GLY A 179 9.92 2.09 -20.59
N ILE A 180 9.51 0.84 -20.38
CA ILE A 180 9.10 -0.11 -21.42
C ILE A 180 7.62 -0.44 -21.31
N ALA A 181 7.00 -0.86 -22.43
CA ALA A 181 5.61 -1.35 -22.41
C ALA A 181 5.52 -2.67 -21.63
N ALA A 182 4.45 -2.85 -20.86
CA ALA A 182 4.08 -4.15 -20.34
C ALA A 182 3.47 -4.98 -21.48
N GLU A 183 3.91 -6.21 -21.65
CA GLU A 183 3.32 -7.20 -22.58
C GLU A 183 2.06 -7.82 -22.00
#